data_ddfda8cdaa13efdb375b67ce7672e12b
#
_entry.id   ddfda8cdaa13efdb375b67ce7672e12b
#
_cell.length_a   1.000
_cell.length_b   1.000
_cell.length_c   1.000
_cell.angle_alpha   90.00
_cell.angle_beta   90.00
_cell.angle_gamma   90.00
#
_symmetry.space_group_name_H-M   'P 1'
#
loop_
_entity.id
_entity.type
_entity.pdbx_description
1 polymer ?
#
loop_
_entity_poly.entity_id
_entity_poly.type
_entity_poly.pdbx_seq_one_letter_code
_entity_poly.pdbx_strand_id
1 'polypeptide(L)'
;FLRISFMPNMVVNLFFPPIIIAGTIWQYFAIGRHNQAMPKSDLFYSWISFIVMVVASVMALTGYTLMCVQLLIWWIMQLTIIQSITVIYDLLHRYEKRRIPDDANIRRTWFYDMIYKMIVPIGGAVSVMFTIYWSAKVFDLTEWCIYLFTHNYINHPGLITISLGRLVFLVTLGFVFNYVIYVTIGLYKLWKEYTTKSGNHSVTLTINLLKYVGWAIYVYFVMVTLQVSRTGITLIMTGLSTGIGFAMKDILNNLFYGLQLIGGRLSLGDTI
;
A
#
# COMPACT_ATOMS: atom_id res chain seq x y z
N PHE A 1 -30.14 1.36 12.81
CA PHE A 1 -30.92 1.97 13.88
C PHE A 1 -32.40 1.52 13.85
N LEU A 2 -33.11 1.67 12.76
CA LEU A 2 -34.53 1.26 12.61
C LEU A 2 -34.77 -0.23 12.93
N ARG A 3 -33.84 -1.10 12.59
CA ARG A 3 -33.94 -2.54 12.85
C ARG A 3 -33.92 -2.90 14.31
N ILE A 4 -33.01 -2.29 15.09
CA ILE A 4 -32.84 -2.61 16.52
C ILE A 4 -34.08 -2.20 17.32
N SER A 5 -34.79 -1.16 16.88
CA SER A 5 -35.92 -0.60 17.60
C SER A 5 -37.29 -1.17 17.21
N PHE A 6 -37.46 -1.74 16.00
CA PHE A 6 -38.80 -2.03 15.46
C PHE A 6 -39.04 -3.47 15.01
N MET A 7 -38.02 -4.32 14.83
CA MET A 7 -38.23 -5.72 14.39
C MET A 7 -37.78 -6.71 15.47
N PRO A 8 -38.67 -7.59 15.93
CA PRO A 8 -38.30 -8.70 16.81
C PRO A 8 -37.27 -9.61 16.12
N ASN A 9 -36.28 -10.09 16.87
CA ASN A 9 -35.22 -10.97 16.33
C ASN A 9 -35.79 -12.23 15.65
N MET A 10 -36.94 -12.73 16.09
CA MET A 10 -37.62 -13.89 15.46
C MET A 10 -38.02 -13.60 14.01
N VAL A 11 -38.54 -12.41 13.70
CA VAL A 11 -38.97 -12.03 12.37
C VAL A 11 -37.75 -11.91 11.43
N VAL A 12 -36.67 -11.33 11.94
CA VAL A 12 -35.41 -11.22 11.17
C VAL A 12 -34.84 -12.61 10.87
N ASN A 13 -34.81 -13.50 11.85
CA ASN A 13 -34.28 -14.85 11.69
C ASN A 13 -35.10 -15.69 10.70
N LEU A 14 -36.40 -15.42 10.56
CA LEU A 14 -37.26 -16.14 9.64
C LEU A 14 -37.14 -15.64 8.20
N PHE A 15 -37.17 -14.32 7.97
CA PHE A 15 -37.23 -13.75 6.64
C PHE A 15 -35.85 -13.47 6.02
N PHE A 16 -34.83 -13.25 6.82
CA PHE A 16 -33.51 -12.84 6.35
C PHE A 16 -32.76 -13.94 5.57
N PRO A 17 -32.67 -15.20 6.06
CA PRO A 17 -31.98 -16.26 5.32
C PRO A 17 -32.52 -16.50 3.91
N PRO A 18 -33.85 -16.67 3.67
CA PRO A 18 -34.34 -16.87 2.31
C PRO A 18 -34.08 -15.68 1.37
N ILE A 19 -34.11 -14.45 1.91
CA ILE A 19 -33.83 -13.26 1.09
C ILE A 19 -32.37 -13.25 0.65
N ILE A 20 -31.42 -13.57 1.55
CA ILE A 20 -30.00 -13.61 1.20
C ILE A 20 -29.69 -14.71 0.22
N ILE A 21 -30.27 -15.91 0.39
CA ILE A 21 -30.11 -17.00 -0.55
C ILE A 21 -30.63 -16.63 -1.93
N ALA A 22 -31.81 -16.03 -2.03
CA ALA A 22 -32.35 -15.53 -3.28
C ALA A 22 -31.44 -14.47 -3.92
N GLY A 23 -30.88 -13.55 -3.12
CA GLY A 23 -29.90 -12.55 -3.54
C GLY A 23 -28.62 -13.19 -4.07
N THR A 24 -28.10 -14.21 -3.38
CA THR A 24 -26.90 -14.93 -3.80
C THR A 24 -27.09 -15.64 -5.13
N ILE A 25 -28.23 -16.32 -5.30
CA ILE A 25 -28.59 -16.99 -6.56
C ILE A 25 -28.71 -15.95 -7.68
N TRP A 26 -29.42 -14.86 -7.43
CA TRP A 26 -29.57 -13.78 -8.41
C TRP A 26 -28.21 -13.20 -8.82
N GLN A 27 -27.32 -12.96 -7.87
CA GLN A 27 -25.98 -12.43 -8.14
C GLN A 27 -25.16 -13.40 -9.01
N TYR A 28 -25.23 -14.70 -8.76
CA TYR A 28 -24.56 -15.71 -9.60
C TYR A 28 -25.01 -15.61 -11.06
N PHE A 29 -26.33 -15.56 -11.31
CA PHE A 29 -26.85 -15.40 -12.65
C PHE A 29 -26.49 -14.04 -13.28
N ALA A 30 -26.47 -12.97 -12.49
CA ALA A 30 -26.08 -11.64 -12.96
C ALA A 30 -24.61 -11.60 -13.42
N ILE A 31 -23.69 -12.19 -12.66
CA ILE A 31 -22.27 -12.30 -13.02
C ILE A 31 -22.13 -13.11 -14.33
N GLY A 32 -22.80 -14.27 -14.43
CA GLY A 32 -22.74 -15.11 -15.64
C GLY A 32 -23.23 -14.38 -16.89
N ARG A 33 -24.29 -13.57 -16.77
CA ARG A 33 -24.90 -12.86 -17.89
C ARG A 33 -24.09 -11.64 -18.37
N HIS A 34 -23.38 -10.97 -17.47
CA HIS A 34 -22.67 -9.72 -17.77
C HIS A 34 -21.13 -9.87 -17.84
N ASN A 35 -20.62 -11.08 -17.71
CA ASN A 35 -19.17 -11.37 -17.64
C ASN A 35 -18.38 -10.79 -18.84
N GLN A 36 -18.96 -10.77 -20.05
CA GLN A 36 -18.27 -10.29 -21.25
C GLN A 36 -18.32 -8.75 -21.40
N ALA A 37 -19.22 -8.07 -20.71
CA ALA A 37 -19.44 -6.63 -20.82
C ALA A 37 -18.76 -5.83 -19.72
N MET A 38 -18.27 -6.47 -18.64
CA MET A 38 -17.68 -5.80 -17.49
C MET A 38 -16.15 -5.64 -17.61
N PRO A 39 -15.59 -4.52 -17.14
CA PRO A 39 -14.15 -4.38 -16.91
C PRO A 39 -13.62 -5.47 -15.96
N LYS A 40 -12.39 -5.93 -16.16
CA LYS A 40 -11.79 -7.00 -15.33
C LYS A 40 -11.75 -6.68 -13.83
N SER A 41 -11.60 -5.41 -13.46
CA SER A 41 -11.67 -4.95 -12.08
C SER A 41 -13.03 -5.18 -11.44
N ASP A 42 -14.09 -4.81 -12.16
CA ASP A 42 -15.48 -4.91 -11.66
C ASP A 42 -15.90 -6.37 -11.55
N LEU A 43 -15.44 -7.20 -12.49
CA LEU A 43 -15.65 -8.64 -12.44
C LEU A 43 -14.98 -9.26 -11.19
N PHE A 44 -13.76 -8.83 -10.85
CA PHE A 44 -13.06 -9.29 -9.65
C PHE A 44 -13.86 -8.94 -8.38
N TYR A 45 -14.30 -7.70 -8.23
CA TYR A 45 -15.12 -7.28 -7.08
C TYR A 45 -16.49 -7.99 -7.05
N SER A 46 -17.07 -8.28 -8.18
CA SER A 46 -18.33 -9.04 -8.28
C SER A 46 -18.17 -10.46 -7.77
N TRP A 47 -17.05 -11.14 -8.08
CA TRP A 47 -16.74 -12.46 -7.54
C TRP A 47 -16.47 -12.44 -6.03
N ILE A 48 -15.75 -11.44 -5.53
CA ILE A 48 -15.57 -11.28 -4.08
C ILE A 48 -16.92 -11.06 -3.40
N SER A 49 -17.78 -10.21 -3.97
CA SER A 49 -19.13 -9.98 -3.46
C SER A 49 -19.95 -11.26 -3.42
N PHE A 50 -19.82 -12.11 -4.44
CA PHE A 50 -20.48 -13.41 -4.47
C PHE A 50 -19.99 -14.32 -3.33
N ILE A 51 -18.68 -14.39 -3.10
CA ILE A 51 -18.10 -15.17 -1.98
C ILE A 51 -18.64 -14.64 -0.64
N VAL A 52 -18.67 -13.33 -0.44
CA VAL A 52 -19.20 -12.71 0.78
C VAL A 52 -20.69 -13.07 0.97
N MET A 53 -21.49 -13.03 -0.11
CA MET A 53 -22.91 -13.42 -0.07
C MET A 53 -23.10 -14.90 0.26
N VAL A 54 -22.25 -15.79 -0.27
CA VAL A 54 -22.28 -17.22 0.07
C VAL A 54 -21.96 -17.43 1.55
N VAL A 55 -20.90 -16.82 2.07
CA VAL A 55 -20.53 -16.88 3.49
C VAL A 55 -21.67 -16.34 4.36
N ALA A 56 -22.25 -15.20 3.98
CA ALA A 56 -23.39 -14.61 4.66
C ALA A 56 -24.62 -15.54 4.68
N SER A 57 -24.89 -16.22 3.56
CA SER A 57 -25.99 -17.21 3.47
C SER A 57 -25.78 -18.39 4.41
N VAL A 58 -24.55 -18.92 4.49
CA VAL A 58 -24.21 -20.01 5.43
C VAL A 58 -24.37 -19.54 6.88
N MET A 59 -23.88 -18.34 7.22
CA MET A 59 -24.04 -17.78 8.58
C MET A 59 -25.51 -17.57 8.94
N ALA A 60 -26.34 -17.12 7.99
CA ALA A 60 -27.77 -16.94 8.21
C ALA A 60 -28.48 -18.28 8.48
N LEU A 61 -28.14 -19.34 7.72
CA LEU A 61 -28.72 -20.70 7.89
C LEU A 61 -28.29 -21.35 9.21
N THR A 62 -27.09 -21.07 9.70
CA THR A 62 -26.61 -21.58 10.99
C THR A 62 -27.16 -20.79 12.19
N GLY A 63 -28.02 -19.79 11.97
CA GLY A 63 -28.65 -19.01 13.04
C GLY A 63 -27.87 -17.75 13.47
N TYR A 64 -26.68 -17.52 12.93
CA TYR A 64 -25.87 -16.33 13.22
C TYR A 64 -26.30 -15.11 12.36
N THR A 65 -27.60 -14.82 12.35
CA THR A 65 -28.18 -13.75 11.50
C THR A 65 -27.63 -12.35 11.81
N LEU A 66 -27.28 -12.06 13.05
CA LEU A 66 -26.65 -10.79 13.44
C LEU A 66 -25.28 -10.61 12.79
N MET A 67 -24.44 -11.64 12.86
CA MET A 67 -23.10 -11.61 12.24
C MET A 67 -23.19 -11.55 10.71
N CYS A 68 -24.18 -12.24 10.14
CA CYS A 68 -24.46 -12.16 8.70
C CYS A 68 -24.78 -10.72 8.27
N VAL A 69 -25.67 -10.04 8.97
CA VAL A 69 -26.02 -8.63 8.70
C VAL A 69 -24.83 -7.72 8.87
N GLN A 70 -23.99 -7.95 9.89
CA GLN A 70 -22.77 -7.19 10.12
C GLN A 70 -21.79 -7.34 8.95
N LEU A 71 -21.58 -8.58 8.49
CA LEU A 71 -20.73 -8.87 7.33
C LEU A 71 -21.21 -8.16 6.07
N LEU A 72 -22.54 -8.17 5.81
CA LEU A 72 -23.12 -7.50 4.65
C LEU A 72 -23.00 -5.98 4.75
N ILE A 73 -23.27 -5.39 5.92
CA ILE A 73 -23.09 -3.94 6.13
C ILE A 73 -21.64 -3.56 5.89
N TRP A 74 -20.70 -4.29 6.47
CA TRP A 74 -19.27 -4.06 6.24
C TRP A 74 -18.93 -4.10 4.75
N TRP A 75 -19.42 -5.13 4.04
CA TRP A 75 -19.12 -5.28 2.62
C TRP A 75 -19.71 -4.17 1.76
N ILE A 76 -20.97 -3.77 2.03
CA ILE A 76 -21.61 -2.64 1.32
C ILE A 76 -20.83 -1.35 1.55
N MET A 77 -20.42 -1.08 2.79
CA MET A 77 -19.59 0.10 3.11
C MET A 77 -18.26 0.05 2.37
N GLN A 78 -17.60 -1.12 2.34
CA GLN A 78 -16.34 -1.29 1.62
C GLN A 78 -16.50 -1.07 0.12
N LEU A 79 -17.55 -1.64 -0.50
CA LEU A 79 -17.85 -1.41 -1.92
C LEU A 79 -18.12 0.08 -2.22
N THR A 80 -18.85 0.76 -1.36
CA THR A 80 -19.12 2.20 -1.52
C THR A 80 -17.83 3.02 -1.50
N ILE A 81 -16.88 2.67 -0.63
CA ILE A 81 -15.57 3.35 -0.57
C ILE A 81 -14.75 3.02 -1.82
N ILE A 82 -14.70 1.75 -2.26
CA ILE A 82 -14.00 1.35 -3.49
C ILE A 82 -14.54 2.14 -4.69
N GLN A 83 -15.86 2.21 -4.84
CA GLN A 83 -16.48 2.99 -5.92
C GLN A 83 -16.16 4.48 -5.82
N SER A 84 -16.19 5.05 -4.61
CA SER A 84 -15.82 6.45 -4.38
C SER A 84 -14.36 6.72 -4.77
N ILE A 85 -13.44 5.83 -4.44
CA ILE A 85 -12.02 5.91 -4.82
C ILE A 85 -11.89 5.83 -6.34
N THR A 86 -12.60 4.92 -7.00
CA THR A 86 -12.59 4.79 -8.47
C THR A 86 -13.09 6.06 -9.15
N VAL A 87 -14.17 6.66 -8.64
CA VAL A 87 -14.68 7.95 -9.14
C VAL A 87 -13.65 9.07 -8.96
N ILE A 88 -12.96 9.11 -7.81
CA ILE A 88 -11.90 10.10 -7.55
C ILE A 88 -10.76 9.91 -8.56
N TYR A 89 -10.32 8.68 -8.82
CA TYR A 89 -9.29 8.41 -9.83
C TYR A 89 -9.73 8.84 -11.24
N ASP A 90 -10.96 8.56 -11.63
CA ASP A 90 -11.51 8.98 -12.92
C ASP A 90 -11.56 10.51 -13.06
N LEU A 91 -11.99 11.20 -12.00
CA LEU A 91 -12.02 12.67 -11.99
C LEU A 91 -10.61 13.26 -12.08
N LEU A 92 -9.65 12.70 -11.34
CA LEU A 92 -8.26 13.11 -11.39
C LEU A 92 -7.65 12.89 -12.77
N HIS A 93 -7.91 11.74 -13.39
CA HIS A 93 -7.41 11.43 -14.73
C HIS A 93 -8.02 12.35 -15.82
N ARG A 94 -9.32 12.67 -15.70
CA ARG A 94 -9.96 13.67 -16.58
C ARG A 94 -9.39 15.07 -16.38
N TYR A 95 -9.07 15.44 -15.14
CA TYR A 95 -8.43 16.70 -14.82
C TYR A 95 -7.01 16.78 -15.43
N GLU A 96 -6.22 15.71 -15.29
CA GLU A 96 -4.88 15.59 -15.88
C GLU A 96 -4.94 15.85 -17.39
N LYS A 97 -5.76 15.08 -18.11
CA LYS A 97 -5.90 15.21 -19.56
C LYS A 97 -6.35 16.60 -20.04
N ARG A 98 -7.10 17.35 -19.22
CA ARG A 98 -7.63 18.66 -19.61
C ARG A 98 -6.73 19.82 -19.23
N ARG A 99 -5.96 19.72 -18.16
CA ARG A 99 -5.28 20.85 -17.53
C ARG A 99 -3.78 20.71 -17.42
N ILE A 100 -3.23 19.51 -17.53
CA ILE A 100 -1.81 19.25 -17.38
C ILE A 100 -1.25 18.92 -18.76
N PRO A 101 -0.32 19.74 -19.31
CA PRO A 101 0.40 19.42 -20.55
C PRO A 101 1.29 18.19 -20.34
N ASP A 102 1.51 17.42 -21.43
CA ASP A 102 2.36 16.21 -21.38
C ASP A 102 3.81 16.50 -20.93
N ASP A 103 4.30 17.71 -21.16
CA ASP A 103 5.64 18.18 -20.76
C ASP A 103 5.69 18.84 -19.37
N ALA A 104 4.63 18.69 -18.55
CA ALA A 104 4.57 19.36 -17.27
C ALA A 104 5.60 18.83 -16.28
N ASN A 105 6.47 19.72 -15.79
CA ASN A 105 7.47 19.42 -14.77
C ASN A 105 6.83 19.17 -13.40
N ILE A 106 7.48 18.38 -12.54
CA ILE A 106 7.04 18.03 -11.19
C ILE A 106 6.66 19.26 -10.35
N ARG A 107 7.28 20.42 -10.60
CA ARG A 107 6.95 21.70 -9.95
C ARG A 107 5.49 22.11 -10.17
N ARG A 108 4.89 21.71 -11.30
CA ARG A 108 3.51 22.05 -11.66
C ARG A 108 2.53 20.94 -11.27
N THR A 109 3.00 19.72 -11.21
CA THR A 109 2.16 18.52 -10.98
C THR A 109 2.26 17.98 -9.56
N TRP A 110 3.18 18.47 -8.71
CA TRP A 110 3.45 17.89 -7.38
C TRP A 110 2.21 17.68 -6.53
N PHE A 111 1.27 18.63 -6.53
CA PHE A 111 0.04 18.55 -5.73
C PHE A 111 -0.92 17.50 -6.29
N TYR A 112 -1.08 17.43 -7.60
CA TYR A 112 -1.84 16.39 -8.27
C TYR A 112 -1.25 15.00 -8.00
N ASP A 113 0.07 14.87 -8.20
CA ASP A 113 0.80 13.63 -7.93
C ASP A 113 0.71 13.19 -6.47
N MET A 114 0.71 14.13 -5.52
CA MET A 114 0.50 13.85 -4.10
C MET A 114 -0.87 13.21 -3.86
N ILE A 115 -1.93 13.78 -4.41
CA ILE A 115 -3.27 13.23 -4.27
C ILE A 115 -3.34 11.85 -4.94
N TYR A 116 -2.92 11.75 -6.19
CA TYR A 116 -3.06 10.54 -7.00
C TYR A 116 -2.20 9.37 -6.50
N LYS A 117 -0.94 9.62 -6.15
CA LYS A 117 0.04 8.57 -5.80
C LYS A 117 0.16 8.29 -4.30
N MET A 118 -0.30 9.20 -3.45
CA MET A 118 -0.15 9.08 -1.99
C MET A 118 -1.51 9.09 -1.29
N ILE A 119 -2.29 10.17 -1.37
CA ILE A 119 -3.50 10.35 -0.56
C ILE A 119 -4.58 9.32 -0.89
N VAL A 120 -4.88 9.11 -2.17
CA VAL A 120 -5.95 8.19 -2.59
C VAL A 120 -5.60 6.73 -2.25
N PRO A 121 -4.40 6.20 -2.54
CA PRO A 121 -4.01 4.85 -2.11
C PRO A 121 -3.99 4.68 -0.59
N ILE A 122 -3.51 5.66 0.17
CA ILE A 122 -3.55 5.64 1.64
C ILE A 122 -5.01 5.59 2.13
N GLY A 123 -5.87 6.45 1.57
CA GLY A 123 -7.30 6.42 1.86
C GLY A 123 -7.92 5.05 1.61
N GLY A 124 -7.53 4.38 0.52
CA GLY A 124 -7.94 3.00 0.23
C GLY A 124 -7.46 1.99 1.27
N ALA A 125 -6.21 2.06 1.69
CA ALA A 125 -5.67 1.14 2.69
C ALA A 125 -6.30 1.35 4.08
N VAL A 126 -6.47 2.61 4.50
CA VAL A 126 -7.07 2.97 5.79
C VAL A 126 -8.59 2.70 5.80
N SER A 127 -9.25 2.77 4.65
CA SER A 127 -10.69 2.53 4.53
C SER A 127 -11.09 1.13 5.01
N VAL A 128 -10.23 0.14 4.83
CA VAL A 128 -10.46 -1.23 5.32
C VAL A 128 -10.61 -1.24 6.84
N MET A 129 -9.70 -0.58 7.56
CA MET A 129 -9.79 -0.48 9.02
C MET A 129 -11.03 0.31 9.44
N PHE A 130 -11.29 1.41 8.76
CA PHE A 130 -12.41 2.30 9.06
C PHE A 130 -13.76 1.60 8.90
N THR A 131 -13.96 0.86 7.80
CA THR A 131 -15.22 0.14 7.55
C THR A 131 -15.45 -1.00 8.55
N ILE A 132 -14.39 -1.74 8.91
CA ILE A 132 -14.47 -2.79 9.94
C ILE A 132 -14.81 -2.17 11.31
N TYR A 133 -14.13 -1.10 11.70
CA TYR A 133 -14.39 -0.41 12.96
C TYR A 133 -15.82 0.15 13.03
N TRP A 134 -16.28 0.81 11.95
CA TRP A 134 -17.62 1.37 11.90
C TRP A 134 -18.71 0.31 11.95
N SER A 135 -18.52 -0.79 11.22
CA SER A 135 -19.42 -1.95 11.27
C SER A 135 -19.47 -2.54 12.68
N ALA A 136 -18.33 -2.71 13.33
CA ALA A 136 -18.26 -3.21 14.72
C ALA A 136 -18.98 -2.27 15.69
N LYS A 137 -18.85 -0.96 15.52
CA LYS A 137 -19.52 0.05 16.36
C LYS A 137 -21.05 0.00 16.27
N VAL A 138 -21.61 -0.32 15.10
CA VAL A 138 -23.06 -0.46 14.92
C VAL A 138 -23.63 -1.62 15.77
N PHE A 139 -22.82 -2.63 16.06
CA PHE A 139 -23.23 -3.83 16.80
C PHE A 139 -22.61 -3.93 18.20
N ASP A 140 -22.01 -2.84 18.69
CA ASP A 140 -21.33 -2.77 19.99
C ASP A 140 -20.19 -3.80 20.16
N LEU A 141 -19.53 -4.15 19.05
CA LEU A 141 -18.39 -5.07 18.99
C LEU A 141 -17.05 -4.33 18.86
N THR A 142 -16.98 -3.10 19.34
CA THR A 142 -15.80 -2.24 19.19
C THR A 142 -14.55 -2.83 19.85
N GLU A 143 -14.69 -3.46 21.02
CA GLU A 143 -13.57 -4.10 21.73
C GLU A 143 -12.97 -5.25 20.92
N TRP A 144 -13.81 -6.06 20.30
CA TRP A 144 -13.37 -7.13 19.40
C TRP A 144 -12.65 -6.58 18.17
N CYS A 145 -13.14 -5.49 17.62
CA CYS A 145 -12.50 -4.85 16.48
C CYS A 145 -11.11 -4.32 16.85
N ILE A 146 -10.98 -3.62 17.97
CA ILE A 146 -9.69 -3.13 18.48
C ILE A 146 -8.74 -4.31 18.72
N TYR A 147 -9.22 -5.36 19.38
CA TYR A 147 -8.45 -6.58 19.60
C TYR A 147 -7.92 -7.17 18.27
N LEU A 148 -8.77 -7.29 17.25
CA LEU A 148 -8.42 -7.83 15.95
C LEU A 148 -7.26 -7.05 15.28
N PHE A 149 -7.23 -5.72 15.42
CA PHE A 149 -6.18 -4.90 14.83
C PHE A 149 -4.92 -4.78 15.69
N THR A 150 -5.05 -4.88 17.01
CA THR A 150 -3.92 -4.71 17.93
C THR A 150 -3.28 -6.02 18.34
N HIS A 151 -4.02 -7.14 18.21
CA HIS A 151 -3.50 -8.45 18.59
C HIS A 151 -2.32 -8.87 17.71
N ASN A 152 -1.25 -9.38 18.36
CA ASN A 152 -0.09 -9.89 17.66
C ASN A 152 -0.35 -11.35 17.26
N TYR A 153 -0.72 -11.58 16.01
CA TYR A 153 -0.97 -12.93 15.46
C TYR A 153 0.30 -13.76 15.34
N ILE A 154 1.41 -13.11 15.05
CA ILE A 154 2.75 -13.70 15.08
C ILE A 154 3.53 -12.95 16.14
N ASN A 155 3.90 -13.65 17.19
CA ASN A 155 4.69 -13.11 18.29
C ASN A 155 5.83 -14.06 18.60
N HIS A 156 6.94 -13.87 17.88
CA HIS A 156 8.20 -14.53 18.21
C HIS A 156 9.08 -13.56 18.99
N PRO A 157 9.21 -13.72 20.31
CA PRO A 157 10.01 -12.83 21.14
C PRO A 157 11.43 -12.71 20.59
N GLY A 158 11.86 -11.49 20.27
CA GLY A 158 13.16 -11.21 19.71
C GLY A 158 13.34 -11.40 18.21
N LEU A 159 12.31 -11.83 17.47
CA LEU A 159 12.38 -11.91 16.01
C LEU A 159 11.39 -10.93 15.34
N ILE A 160 10.12 -11.21 15.37
CA ILE A 160 9.11 -10.43 14.63
C ILE A 160 7.78 -10.45 15.38
N THR A 161 7.10 -9.29 15.41
CA THR A 161 5.71 -9.21 15.88
C THR A 161 4.83 -8.62 14.78
N ILE A 162 3.78 -9.36 14.38
CA ILE A 162 2.88 -8.95 13.32
C ILE A 162 1.46 -8.80 13.86
N SER A 163 0.89 -7.61 13.69
CA SER A 163 -0.53 -7.32 13.91
C SER A 163 -1.14 -6.74 12.63
N LEU A 164 -2.45 -6.87 12.44
CA LEU A 164 -3.15 -6.30 11.27
C LEU A 164 -2.98 -4.79 11.19
N GLY A 165 -3.06 -4.08 12.32
CA GLY A 165 -2.84 -2.63 12.36
C GLY A 165 -1.46 -2.23 11.88
N ARG A 166 -0.41 -2.97 12.25
CA ARG A 166 0.96 -2.73 11.76
C ARG A 166 1.09 -2.97 10.27
N LEU A 167 0.43 -4.00 9.73
CA LEU A 167 0.43 -4.26 8.29
C LEU A 167 -0.20 -3.10 7.51
N VAL A 168 -1.37 -2.61 7.93
CA VAL A 168 -1.99 -1.43 7.30
C VAL A 168 -1.09 -0.20 7.42
N PHE A 169 -0.48 0.03 8.58
CA PHE A 169 0.49 1.11 8.77
C PHE A 169 1.68 0.99 7.81
N LEU A 170 2.24 -0.20 7.63
CA LEU A 170 3.35 -0.43 6.69
C LEU A 170 2.95 -0.18 5.24
N VAL A 171 1.76 -0.61 4.84
CA VAL A 171 1.24 -0.34 3.50
C VAL A 171 1.08 1.17 3.27
N THR A 172 0.49 1.90 4.23
CA THR A 172 0.35 3.37 4.13
C THR A 172 1.70 4.07 4.08
N LEU A 173 2.65 3.64 4.90
CA LEU A 173 4.03 4.14 4.91
C LEU A 173 4.72 3.88 3.56
N GLY A 174 4.48 2.73 2.93
CA GLY A 174 5.00 2.40 1.60
C GLY A 174 4.54 3.39 0.53
N PHE A 175 3.28 3.81 0.54
CA PHE A 175 2.79 4.85 -0.38
C PHE A 175 3.44 6.21 -0.13
N VAL A 176 3.67 6.58 1.14
CA VAL A 176 4.39 7.81 1.50
C VAL A 176 5.81 7.78 0.95
N PHE A 177 6.55 6.68 1.21
CA PHE A 177 7.92 6.53 0.73
C PHE A 177 8.00 6.54 -0.79
N ASN A 178 7.10 5.84 -1.48
CA ASN A 178 7.04 5.85 -2.93
C ASN A 178 6.86 7.27 -3.48
N TYR A 179 5.98 8.07 -2.87
CA TYR A 179 5.79 9.46 -3.25
C TYR A 179 7.01 10.33 -2.95
N VAL A 180 7.63 10.19 -1.77
CA VAL A 180 8.84 10.94 -1.39
C VAL A 180 9.98 10.64 -2.36
N ILE A 181 10.21 9.36 -2.71
CA ILE A 181 11.21 8.95 -3.71
C ILE A 181 10.91 9.61 -5.06
N TYR A 182 9.64 9.59 -5.48
CA TYR A 182 9.22 10.22 -6.74
C TYR A 182 9.52 11.72 -6.77
N VAL A 183 9.17 12.45 -5.70
CA VAL A 183 9.43 13.89 -5.57
C VAL A 183 10.93 14.19 -5.58
N THR A 184 11.70 13.42 -4.80
CA THR A 184 13.17 13.57 -4.72
C THR A 184 13.82 13.40 -6.09
N ILE A 185 13.42 12.39 -6.84
CA ILE A 185 13.91 12.16 -8.20
C ILE A 185 13.52 13.31 -9.14
N GLY A 186 12.27 13.78 -9.03
CA GLY A 186 11.79 14.89 -9.86
C GLY A 186 12.53 16.19 -9.56
N LEU A 187 12.76 16.51 -8.30
CA LEU A 187 13.56 17.67 -7.88
C LEU A 187 15.01 17.56 -8.37
N TYR A 188 15.61 16.37 -8.26
CA TYR A 188 16.97 16.14 -8.77
C TYR A 188 17.05 16.36 -10.29
N LYS A 189 16.07 15.88 -11.07
CA LYS A 189 16.01 16.13 -12.52
C LYS A 189 15.91 17.61 -12.85
N LEU A 190 15.02 18.34 -12.17
CA LEU A 190 14.89 19.80 -12.35
C LEU A 190 16.20 20.51 -12.02
N TRP A 191 16.81 20.20 -10.87
CA TRP A 191 18.08 20.83 -10.48
C TRP A 191 19.17 20.59 -11.51
N LYS A 192 19.25 19.38 -12.05
CA LYS A 192 20.25 19.06 -13.07
C LYS A 192 19.98 19.73 -14.42
N GLU A 193 18.72 19.84 -14.83
CA GLU A 193 18.32 20.57 -16.05
C GLU A 193 18.76 22.04 -16.00
N TYR A 194 18.66 22.66 -14.83
CA TYR A 194 19.14 24.03 -14.61
C TYR A 194 20.67 24.16 -14.60
N THR A 195 21.39 23.12 -14.17
CA THR A 195 22.83 23.20 -13.89
C THR A 195 23.70 22.70 -15.06
N THR A 196 23.21 21.80 -15.89
CA THR A 196 24.05 21.09 -16.87
C THR A 196 23.44 21.08 -18.27
N LYS A 197 24.06 21.77 -19.20
CA LYS A 197 23.73 21.74 -20.64
C LYS A 197 24.22 20.49 -21.39
N SER A 198 24.85 19.52 -20.73
CA SER A 198 25.52 18.40 -21.42
C SER A 198 25.48 17.09 -20.60
N GLY A 199 25.03 15.99 -21.22
CA GLY A 199 25.36 14.62 -20.89
C GLY A 199 24.35 13.80 -20.09
N ASN A 200 23.52 12.99 -20.78
CA ASN A 200 22.48 12.11 -20.19
C ASN A 200 22.98 10.90 -19.37
N HIS A 201 24.23 10.48 -19.48
CA HIS A 201 24.71 9.21 -18.91
C HIS A 201 24.78 9.16 -17.36
N SER A 202 25.16 10.26 -16.73
CA SER A 202 25.30 10.30 -15.27
C SER A 202 23.96 10.42 -14.49
N VAL A 203 22.88 10.84 -15.17
CA VAL A 203 21.55 11.04 -14.55
C VAL A 203 20.90 9.74 -14.15
N THR A 204 20.93 8.73 -15.01
CA THR A 204 20.24 7.44 -14.79
C THR A 204 20.85 6.70 -13.59
N LEU A 205 22.16 6.72 -13.45
CA LEU A 205 22.85 6.07 -12.33
C LEU A 205 22.43 6.70 -11.00
N THR A 206 22.46 8.03 -10.90
CA THR A 206 22.06 8.74 -9.68
C THR A 206 20.59 8.52 -9.33
N ILE A 207 19.69 8.50 -10.33
CA ILE A 207 18.27 8.22 -10.12
C ILE A 207 18.07 6.82 -9.53
N ASN A 208 18.76 5.81 -10.08
CA ASN A 208 18.66 4.45 -9.56
C ASN A 208 19.21 4.35 -8.14
N LEU A 209 20.31 5.05 -7.87
CA LEU A 209 20.90 5.11 -6.54
C LEU A 209 19.93 5.73 -5.51
N LEU A 210 19.30 6.87 -5.85
CA LEU A 210 18.28 7.50 -5.02
C LEU A 210 17.09 6.56 -4.74
N LYS A 211 16.65 5.79 -5.76
CA LYS A 211 15.59 4.79 -5.56
C LYS A 211 16.02 3.70 -4.57
N TYR A 212 17.20 3.13 -4.74
CA TYR A 212 17.68 2.05 -3.85
C TYR A 212 17.86 2.54 -2.42
N VAL A 213 18.43 3.72 -2.23
CA VAL A 213 18.59 4.32 -0.90
C VAL A 213 17.21 4.59 -0.26
N GLY A 214 16.28 5.16 -1.02
CA GLY A 214 14.91 5.40 -0.51
C GLY A 214 14.20 4.12 -0.08
N TRP A 215 14.28 3.05 -0.88
CA TRP A 215 13.70 1.75 -0.53
C TRP A 215 14.45 1.06 0.63
N ALA A 216 15.77 1.23 0.74
CA ALA A 216 16.54 0.71 1.88
C ALA A 216 16.10 1.37 3.20
N ILE A 217 15.86 2.68 3.18
CA ILE A 217 15.32 3.40 4.33
C ILE A 217 13.92 2.87 4.70
N TYR A 218 13.06 2.65 3.70
CA TYR A 218 11.74 2.05 3.93
C TYR A 218 11.84 0.67 4.60
N VAL A 219 12.71 -0.22 4.09
CA VAL A 219 12.94 -1.55 4.67
C VAL A 219 13.42 -1.45 6.13
N TYR A 220 14.28 -0.48 6.45
CA TYR A 220 14.67 -0.22 7.84
C TYR A 220 13.45 0.14 8.72
N PHE A 221 12.57 1.03 8.25
CA PHE A 221 11.32 1.37 8.96
C PHE A 221 10.38 0.16 9.11
N VAL A 222 10.31 -0.71 8.10
CA VAL A 222 9.55 -1.97 8.18
C VAL A 222 10.08 -2.84 9.31
N MET A 223 11.39 -3.03 9.41
CA MET A 223 12.02 -3.84 10.47
C MET A 223 11.73 -3.26 11.86
N VAL A 224 11.83 -1.93 12.02
CA VAL A 224 11.53 -1.26 13.29
C VAL A 224 10.05 -1.43 13.67
N THR A 225 9.14 -1.25 12.72
CA THR A 225 7.68 -1.36 12.96
C THR A 225 7.27 -2.80 13.31
N LEU A 226 7.89 -3.80 12.69
CA LEU A 226 7.70 -5.21 13.00
C LEU A 226 8.41 -5.66 14.28
N GLN A 227 9.07 -4.73 14.97
CA GLN A 227 9.81 -4.99 16.21
C GLN A 227 10.90 -6.07 16.06
N VAL A 228 11.57 -6.09 14.90
CA VAL A 228 12.75 -6.94 14.72
C VAL A 228 13.77 -6.58 15.79
N SER A 229 14.41 -7.59 16.40
CA SER A 229 15.39 -7.36 17.47
C SER A 229 16.51 -6.44 17.00
N ARG A 230 16.98 -5.57 17.89
CA ARG A 230 18.14 -4.68 17.59
C ARG A 230 19.34 -5.46 17.10
N THR A 231 19.61 -6.62 17.72
CA THR A 231 20.70 -7.53 17.30
C THR A 231 20.48 -8.04 15.88
N GLY A 232 19.24 -8.43 15.51
CA GLY A 232 18.91 -8.87 14.16
C GLY A 232 19.12 -7.76 13.13
N ILE A 233 18.65 -6.53 13.41
CA ILE A 233 18.88 -5.37 12.54
C ILE A 233 20.37 -5.09 12.38
N THR A 234 21.14 -5.12 13.49
CA THR A 234 22.58 -4.89 13.46
C THR A 234 23.29 -5.94 12.62
N LEU A 235 22.95 -7.22 12.76
CA LEU A 235 23.53 -8.31 11.96
C LEU A 235 23.27 -8.12 10.47
N ILE A 236 22.04 -7.79 10.08
CA ILE A 236 21.66 -7.53 8.68
C ILE A 236 22.44 -6.34 8.14
N MET A 237 22.50 -5.22 8.91
CA MET A 237 23.20 -4.01 8.50
C MET A 237 24.71 -4.24 8.40
N THR A 238 25.31 -4.99 9.33
CA THR A 238 26.72 -5.34 9.29
C THR A 238 27.04 -6.22 8.08
N GLY A 239 26.23 -7.25 7.82
CA GLY A 239 26.39 -8.11 6.65
C GLY A 239 26.29 -7.34 5.33
N LEU A 240 25.28 -6.46 5.22
CA LEU A 240 25.09 -5.60 4.06
C LEU A 240 26.27 -4.63 3.87
N SER A 241 26.72 -3.96 4.94
CA SER A 241 27.84 -3.02 4.91
C SER A 241 29.15 -3.72 4.52
N THR A 242 29.39 -4.92 5.05
CA THR A 242 30.55 -5.75 4.67
C THR A 242 30.49 -6.15 3.21
N GLY A 243 29.31 -6.62 2.73
CA GLY A 243 29.12 -6.98 1.33
C GLY A 243 29.34 -5.81 0.37
N ILE A 244 28.79 -4.63 0.69
CA ILE A 244 29.01 -3.39 -0.09
C ILE A 244 30.50 -2.99 -0.03
N GLY A 245 31.12 -3.08 1.14
CA GLY A 245 32.55 -2.77 1.31
C GLY A 245 33.44 -3.64 0.41
N PHE A 246 33.17 -4.95 0.35
CA PHE A 246 33.89 -5.84 -0.55
C PHE A 246 33.62 -5.53 -2.03
N ALA A 247 32.36 -5.27 -2.40
CA ALA A 247 32.01 -4.90 -3.78
C ALA A 247 32.66 -3.59 -4.24
N MET A 248 32.86 -2.65 -3.31
CA MET A 248 33.47 -1.34 -3.59
C MET A 248 35.02 -1.34 -3.47
N LYS A 249 35.64 -2.44 -3.04
CA LYS A 249 37.08 -2.52 -2.80
C LYS A 249 37.92 -2.02 -3.97
N ASP A 250 37.60 -2.48 -5.18
CA ASP A 250 38.38 -2.10 -6.37
C ASP A 250 38.18 -0.64 -6.75
N ILE A 251 36.97 -0.13 -6.55
CA ILE A 251 36.67 1.31 -6.78
C ILE A 251 37.46 2.18 -5.81
N LEU A 252 37.49 1.79 -4.51
CA LEU A 252 38.24 2.49 -3.48
C LEU A 252 39.75 2.42 -3.74
N ASN A 253 40.27 1.25 -4.13
CA ASN A 253 41.67 1.09 -4.49
C ASN A 253 42.05 2.00 -5.67
N ASN A 254 41.24 2.02 -6.74
CA ASN A 254 41.48 2.90 -7.88
C ASN A 254 41.43 4.38 -7.49
N LEU A 255 40.52 4.77 -6.60
CA LEU A 255 40.44 6.14 -6.06
C LEU A 255 41.72 6.48 -5.29
N PHE A 256 42.19 5.60 -4.37
CA PHE A 256 43.41 5.81 -3.61
C PHE A 256 44.66 5.89 -4.49
N TYR A 257 44.77 5.02 -5.51
CA TYR A 257 45.87 5.07 -6.45
C TYR A 257 45.83 6.36 -7.28
N GLY A 258 44.63 6.80 -7.71
CA GLY A 258 44.48 8.10 -8.40
C GLY A 258 44.86 9.29 -7.54
N LEU A 259 44.48 9.31 -6.25
CA LEU A 259 44.92 10.35 -5.30
C LEU A 259 46.41 10.34 -5.04
N GLN A 260 47.05 9.16 -4.94
CA GLN A 260 48.51 9.03 -4.78
C GLN A 260 49.25 9.55 -6.02
N LEU A 261 48.71 9.35 -7.23
CA LEU A 261 49.28 9.88 -8.45
C LEU A 261 49.20 11.42 -8.49
N ILE A 262 48.08 12.00 -8.11
CA ILE A 262 47.89 13.47 -8.04
C ILE A 262 48.77 14.06 -6.93
N GLY A 263 48.98 13.35 -5.82
CA GLY A 263 49.82 13.75 -4.68
C GLY A 263 51.33 13.74 -4.95
N GLY A 264 51.77 13.50 -6.17
CA GLY A 264 53.17 13.63 -6.60
C GLY A 264 54.08 12.47 -6.14
N ARG A 265 53.52 11.30 -5.80
CA ARG A 265 54.31 10.11 -5.43
C ARG A 265 55.01 9.41 -6.62
N LEU A 266 54.63 9.77 -7.83
CA LEU A 266 55.24 9.33 -9.08
C LEU A 266 55.59 10.57 -9.88
N SER A 267 56.88 10.79 -10.17
CA SER A 267 57.34 11.85 -11.10
C SER A 267 57.69 11.24 -12.42
N LEU A 268 57.61 12.10 -13.46
CA LEU A 268 57.99 11.71 -14.82
C LEU A 268 59.48 11.31 -14.84
N GLY A 269 59.75 10.01 -15.06
CA GLY A 269 61.09 9.44 -15.06
C GLY A 269 61.31 8.38 -13.99
N ASP A 270 60.38 8.10 -13.07
CA ASP A 270 60.48 7.01 -12.10
C ASP A 270 60.28 5.67 -12.79
N THR A 271 61.21 4.72 -12.59
CA THR A 271 61.05 3.32 -13.00
C THR A 271 60.06 2.60 -12.06
N ILE A 272 58.98 2.06 -12.61
CA ILE A 272 57.96 1.29 -11.87
C ILE A 272 58.41 -0.16 -11.78
#